data_5d4f121bc7791155cb2cb7eda2fd9618
#
_entry.id   5d4f121bc7791155cb2cb7eda2fd9618
#
_cell.length_a   1.000
_cell.length_b   1.000
_cell.length_c   1.000
_cell.angle_alpha   90.00
_cell.angle_beta   90.00
_cell.angle_gamma   90.00
#
_symmetry.space_group_name_H-M   'P 1'
#
loop_
_entity.id
_entity.type
_entity.pdbx_description
1 polymer ?
#
loop_
_entity_poly.entity_id
_entity_poly.type
_entity_poly.pdbx_seq_one_letter_code
_entity_poly.pdbx_strand_id
1 'polypeptide(L)'
;MKIVIVGTFPPYRGGISNFYQTLYEKLSNSHDVTAINFSLQYPNMLFPGNSQFDNNQKSDSNIERIINSINPVSWYKAAKKIIELKPDLIIFKYWMPFFAPSFGSIMRFIKKNIKIRSLVICDNIIPHESRFFDNILTKYFFKYIDYFIVMSKSVESDLLSLFPDAKYIYTPHPLYDIFGKGINKDNSRRQLKINESKLILFFGLIRPYKGLDLLIQATNVLKNKLTDFKILAIGDCYENPEPYSNMINEYKINDIFDLRLEFVPHNKVRLYFSAADIIVLPYKSATQSGIVPVAYHFNKPVVVTNVGGLGEIVQEGKTGYVSNPDSVEIANSIIEYFSNLDKVNFKENIKKYNKNFSWDKFIEIIQRIVVK
;
A
#
# COMPACT_ATOMS: atom_id res chain seq x y z
N MET A 1 10.79 -7.84 24.72
CA MET A 1 11.92 -7.95 23.76
C MET A 1 12.34 -6.57 23.33
N LYS A 2 13.59 -6.43 22.96
CA LYS A 2 14.12 -5.21 22.36
C LYS A 2 14.11 -5.34 20.83
N ILE A 3 13.36 -4.49 20.15
CA ILE A 3 13.14 -4.57 18.70
C ILE A 3 13.66 -3.29 18.05
N VAL A 4 14.39 -3.43 16.95
CA VAL A 4 14.74 -2.28 16.10
C VAL A 4 13.98 -2.39 14.78
N ILE A 5 13.26 -1.34 14.42
CA ILE A 5 12.57 -1.22 13.13
C ILE A 5 13.36 -0.26 12.25
N VAL A 6 13.77 -0.70 11.07
CA VAL A 6 14.56 0.09 10.12
C VAL A 6 13.75 0.36 8.87
N GLY A 7 13.46 1.63 8.60
CA GLY A 7 12.72 1.98 7.39
C GLY A 7 12.19 3.39 7.34
N THR A 8 11.05 3.56 6.67
CA THR A 8 10.45 4.86 6.37
C THR A 8 9.36 5.22 7.35
N PHE A 9 9.54 6.32 8.06
CA PHE A 9 8.57 6.84 9.04
C PHE A 9 8.18 8.29 8.68
N PRO A 10 7.12 8.85 9.27
CA PRO A 10 6.85 10.28 9.14
C PRO A 10 8.10 11.13 9.44
N PRO A 11 8.28 12.25 8.73
CA PRO A 11 7.34 12.93 7.87
C PRO A 11 7.30 12.44 6.41
N TYR A 12 7.96 11.31 6.07
CA TYR A 12 7.82 10.74 4.73
C TYR A 12 6.37 10.33 4.49
N ARG A 13 5.84 10.65 3.31
CA ARG A 13 4.45 10.36 2.95
C ARG A 13 4.26 8.99 2.32
N GLY A 14 3.04 8.48 2.39
CA GLY A 14 2.60 7.29 1.67
C GLY A 14 2.36 6.05 2.54
N GLY A 15 1.83 5.00 1.90
CA GLY A 15 1.38 3.78 2.59
C GLY A 15 2.49 3.07 3.37
N ILE A 16 3.73 3.11 2.87
CA ILE A 16 4.87 2.47 3.54
C ILE A 16 5.18 3.16 4.87
N SER A 17 5.21 4.51 4.89
CA SER A 17 5.43 5.28 6.11
C SER A 17 4.32 5.04 7.12
N ASN A 18 3.07 5.02 6.68
CA ASN A 18 1.91 4.73 7.53
C ASN A 18 1.98 3.31 8.12
N PHE A 19 2.39 2.33 7.32
CA PHE A 19 2.56 0.95 7.80
C PHE A 19 3.64 0.86 8.89
N TYR A 20 4.80 1.47 8.67
CA TYR A 20 5.90 1.46 9.65
C TYR A 20 5.50 2.18 10.94
N GLN A 21 4.80 3.31 10.85
CA GLN A 21 4.32 4.03 12.02
C GLN A 21 3.36 3.18 12.84
N THR A 22 2.38 2.54 12.18
CA THR A 22 1.43 1.66 12.87
C THR A 22 2.12 0.44 13.47
N LEU A 23 3.06 -0.17 12.76
CA LEU A 23 3.84 -1.31 13.25
C LEU A 23 4.62 -0.92 14.51
N TYR A 24 5.29 0.24 14.49
CA TYR A 24 6.01 0.79 15.63
C TYR A 24 5.10 0.99 16.84
N GLU A 25 3.98 1.67 16.66
CA GLU A 25 3.01 1.94 17.73
C GLU A 25 2.46 0.63 18.33
N LYS A 26 2.05 -0.32 17.50
CA LYS A 26 1.48 -1.61 17.97
C LYS A 26 2.52 -2.46 18.69
N LEU A 27 3.76 -2.53 18.20
CA LEU A 27 4.84 -3.27 18.88
C LEU A 27 5.26 -2.59 20.18
N SER A 28 5.27 -1.26 20.24
CA SER A 28 5.62 -0.49 21.44
C SER A 28 4.68 -0.69 22.61
N ASN A 29 3.46 -1.18 22.38
CA ASN A 29 2.52 -1.52 23.48
C ASN A 29 3.02 -2.68 24.36
N SER A 30 3.91 -3.55 23.87
CA SER A 30 4.34 -4.75 24.58
C SER A 30 5.85 -5.01 24.52
N HIS A 31 6.59 -4.19 23.79
CA HIS A 31 8.03 -4.36 23.57
C HIS A 31 8.77 -3.02 23.68
N ASP A 32 10.08 -3.10 23.96
CA ASP A 32 11.01 -1.96 23.85
C ASP A 32 11.40 -1.79 22.36
N VAL A 33 10.82 -0.79 21.70
CA VAL A 33 10.98 -0.61 20.26
C VAL A 33 11.72 0.67 19.95
N THR A 34 12.78 0.56 19.17
CA THR A 34 13.50 1.70 18.60
C THR A 34 13.29 1.74 17.09
N ALA A 35 13.00 2.91 16.55
CA ALA A 35 12.84 3.10 15.10
C ALA A 35 14.01 3.91 14.51
N ILE A 36 14.55 3.46 13.39
CA ILE A 36 15.58 4.14 12.62
C ILE A 36 15.05 4.47 11.24
N ASN A 37 14.99 5.77 10.95
CA ASN A 37 14.42 6.34 9.74
C ASN A 37 15.49 6.83 8.77
N PHE A 38 15.07 7.12 7.55
CA PHE A 38 15.88 7.80 6.58
C PHE A 38 16.08 9.28 6.92
N SER A 39 17.32 9.77 6.83
CA SER A 39 17.64 11.19 6.70
C SER A 39 17.42 11.67 5.25
N LEU A 40 17.71 10.78 4.27
CA LEU A 40 17.41 10.93 2.85
C LEU A 40 16.92 9.59 2.30
N GLN A 41 15.64 9.51 1.90
CA GLN A 41 15.07 8.29 1.32
C GLN A 41 15.36 8.20 -0.18
N TYR A 42 14.97 9.21 -0.95
CA TYR A 42 15.29 9.32 -2.36
C TYR A 42 16.05 10.61 -2.63
N PRO A 43 17.15 10.57 -3.42
CA PRO A 43 17.70 11.79 -3.99
C PRO A 43 16.62 12.56 -4.76
N ASN A 44 16.62 13.91 -4.67
CA ASN A 44 15.59 14.73 -5.32
C ASN A 44 15.47 14.46 -6.84
N MET A 45 16.61 14.18 -7.49
CA MET A 45 16.66 13.86 -8.92
C MET A 45 15.96 12.53 -9.28
N LEU A 46 15.84 11.58 -8.33
CA LEU A 46 15.23 10.27 -8.53
C LEU A 46 13.78 10.20 -8.03
N PHE A 47 13.33 11.24 -7.34
CA PHE A 47 11.96 11.29 -6.84
C PHE A 47 11.05 11.98 -7.88
N PRO A 48 10.08 11.25 -8.43
CA PRO A 48 9.26 11.77 -9.52
C PRO A 48 8.16 12.75 -9.09
N GLY A 49 7.92 12.91 -7.78
CA GLY A 49 6.87 13.78 -7.23
C GLY A 49 7.39 15.11 -6.72
N ASN A 50 6.47 16.02 -6.37
CA ASN A 50 6.78 17.37 -5.88
C ASN A 50 7.40 17.38 -4.48
N SER A 51 7.02 16.45 -3.61
CA SER A 51 7.55 16.34 -2.24
C SER A 51 7.52 14.90 -1.74
N GLN A 52 8.56 14.51 -1.00
CA GLN A 52 8.60 13.23 -0.28
C GLN A 52 7.94 13.33 1.09
N PHE A 53 7.61 14.53 1.56
CA PHE A 53 7.15 14.78 2.92
C PHE A 53 5.67 15.14 2.96
N ASP A 54 5.00 14.71 4.03
CA ASP A 54 3.67 15.19 4.42
C ASP A 54 3.85 16.24 5.52
N ASN A 55 3.65 17.52 5.17
CA ASN A 55 3.81 18.63 6.10
C ASN A 55 2.80 18.62 7.25
N ASN A 56 1.75 17.80 7.17
CA ASN A 56 0.76 17.65 8.22
C ASN A 56 1.13 16.56 9.24
N GLN A 57 2.16 15.77 8.95
CA GLN A 57 2.67 14.74 9.86
C GLN A 57 3.98 15.21 10.51
N LYS A 58 4.00 15.25 11.85
CA LYS A 58 5.21 15.56 12.60
C LYS A 58 6.10 14.33 12.67
N SER A 59 7.42 14.52 12.58
CA SER A 59 8.36 13.47 12.96
C SER A 59 8.29 13.24 14.46
N ASP A 60 8.20 11.98 14.87
CA ASP A 60 8.39 11.62 16.27
C ASP A 60 9.86 11.86 16.64
N SER A 61 10.09 12.60 17.72
CA SER A 61 11.44 12.92 18.22
C SER A 61 12.21 11.67 18.66
N ASN A 62 11.51 10.58 18.96
CA ASN A 62 12.08 9.30 19.35
C ASN A 62 12.57 8.46 18.15
N ILE A 63 12.25 8.88 16.92
CA ILE A 63 12.65 8.20 15.69
C ILE A 63 13.89 8.87 15.10
N GLU A 64 15.03 8.18 15.18
CA GLU A 64 16.31 8.72 14.72
C GLU A 64 16.41 8.65 13.19
N ARG A 65 16.71 9.79 12.54
CA ARG A 65 16.87 9.88 11.07
C ARG A 65 18.35 9.79 10.69
N ILE A 66 18.85 8.57 10.53
CA ILE A 66 20.28 8.31 10.32
C ILE A 66 20.59 7.92 8.88
N ILE A 67 19.71 7.13 8.23
CA ILE A 67 20.03 6.46 6.97
C ILE A 67 19.90 7.41 5.78
N ASN A 68 20.98 7.63 5.07
CA ASN A 68 20.94 8.20 3.72
C ASN A 68 21.05 7.06 2.72
N SER A 69 20.09 6.89 1.85
CA SER A 69 19.94 5.72 0.94
C SER A 69 21.15 5.50 0.01
N ILE A 70 21.93 6.55 -0.26
CA ILE A 70 23.08 6.52 -1.18
C ILE A 70 24.43 6.79 -0.50
N ASN A 71 24.47 6.96 0.85
CA ASN A 71 25.71 7.27 1.57
C ASN A 71 26.14 6.11 2.47
N PRO A 72 27.19 5.34 2.10
CA PRO A 72 27.70 4.20 2.89
C PRO A 72 28.15 4.55 4.31
N VAL A 73 28.61 5.77 4.56
CA VAL A 73 29.00 6.21 5.92
C VAL A 73 27.79 6.23 6.84
N SER A 74 26.62 6.64 6.34
CA SER A 74 25.38 6.63 7.11
C SER A 74 24.92 5.21 7.44
N TRP A 75 25.15 4.25 6.54
CA TRP A 75 24.82 2.83 6.75
C TRP A 75 25.67 2.22 7.88
N TYR A 76 26.97 2.55 7.88
CA TYR A 76 27.86 2.15 8.97
C TYR A 76 27.43 2.74 10.32
N LYS A 77 27.09 4.05 10.36
CA LYS A 77 26.59 4.72 11.57
C LYS A 77 25.30 4.06 12.08
N ALA A 78 24.34 3.76 11.20
CA ALA A 78 23.11 3.07 11.55
C ALA A 78 23.38 1.67 12.10
N ALA A 79 24.25 0.90 11.46
CA ALA A 79 24.65 -0.43 11.93
C ALA A 79 25.32 -0.39 13.30
N LYS A 80 26.25 0.56 13.53
CA LYS A 80 26.91 0.76 14.84
C LYS A 80 25.87 1.08 15.93
N LYS A 81 24.95 2.01 15.67
CA LYS A 81 23.87 2.35 16.61
C LYS A 81 23.02 1.11 16.96
N ILE A 82 22.65 0.30 15.96
CA ILE A 82 21.88 -0.94 16.19
C ILE A 82 22.65 -1.94 17.05
N ILE A 83 23.95 -2.10 16.82
CA ILE A 83 24.81 -2.99 17.63
C ILE A 83 24.86 -2.52 19.09
N GLU A 84 24.99 -1.22 19.33
CA GLU A 84 25.00 -0.60 20.66
C GLU A 84 23.66 -0.83 21.40
N LEU A 85 22.54 -0.83 20.68
CA LEU A 85 21.22 -1.10 21.22
C LEU A 85 21.04 -2.57 21.66
N LYS A 86 21.81 -3.51 21.13
CA LYS A 86 21.72 -4.96 21.40
C LYS A 86 20.29 -5.50 21.30
N PRO A 87 19.59 -5.32 20.16
CA PRO A 87 18.22 -5.79 20.02
C PRO A 87 18.14 -7.31 19.90
N ASP A 88 16.96 -7.86 20.22
CA ASP A 88 16.62 -9.28 20.03
C ASP A 88 16.20 -9.55 18.58
N LEU A 89 15.59 -8.53 17.93
CA LEU A 89 15.05 -8.61 16.56
C LEU A 89 15.25 -7.31 15.82
N ILE A 90 15.63 -7.42 14.55
CA ILE A 90 15.60 -6.30 13.59
C ILE A 90 14.52 -6.57 12.55
N ILE A 91 13.66 -5.56 12.28
CA ILE A 91 12.59 -5.64 11.29
C ILE A 91 12.86 -4.62 10.18
N PHE A 92 12.81 -5.09 8.94
CA PHE A 92 12.78 -4.27 7.73
C PHE A 92 11.46 -4.48 6.99
N LYS A 93 11.10 -3.53 6.14
CA LYS A 93 10.09 -3.71 5.11
C LYS A 93 10.74 -3.47 3.75
N TYR A 94 10.47 -4.34 2.79
CA TYR A 94 11.10 -4.31 1.49
C TYR A 94 10.07 -4.12 0.39
N TRP A 95 10.29 -3.11 -0.47
CA TRP A 95 9.37 -2.76 -1.54
C TRP A 95 10.05 -2.47 -2.88
N MET A 96 11.38 -2.29 -2.89
CA MET A 96 12.13 -2.10 -4.15
C MET A 96 13.63 -2.31 -3.96
N PRO A 97 14.33 -2.80 -5.02
CA PRO A 97 15.76 -3.12 -4.99
C PRO A 97 16.69 -1.94 -4.71
N PHE A 98 16.26 -0.70 -4.96
CA PHE A 98 17.04 0.52 -4.69
C PHE A 98 17.56 0.59 -3.26
N PHE A 99 16.83 0.06 -2.27
CA PHE A 99 17.23 0.06 -0.86
C PHE A 99 18.10 -1.14 -0.47
N ALA A 100 18.21 -2.14 -1.32
CA ALA A 100 18.95 -3.36 -1.00
C ALA A 100 20.44 -3.11 -0.70
N PRO A 101 21.17 -2.20 -1.37
CA PRO A 101 22.56 -1.89 -1.02
C PRO A 101 22.70 -1.34 0.41
N SER A 102 21.81 -0.41 0.81
CA SER A 102 21.86 0.18 2.16
C SER A 102 21.46 -0.85 3.23
N PHE A 103 20.33 -1.51 3.08
CA PHE A 103 19.84 -2.51 4.04
C PHE A 103 20.77 -3.73 4.12
N GLY A 104 21.26 -4.22 2.98
CA GLY A 104 22.20 -5.34 2.93
C GLY A 104 23.54 -5.02 3.58
N SER A 105 24.07 -3.81 3.39
CA SER A 105 25.32 -3.39 4.01
C SER A 105 25.17 -3.20 5.52
N ILE A 106 24.07 -2.62 5.99
CA ILE A 106 23.72 -2.52 7.41
C ILE A 106 23.68 -3.92 8.03
N MET A 107 22.90 -4.85 7.44
CA MET A 107 22.77 -6.21 7.97
C MET A 107 24.08 -7.00 7.91
N ARG A 108 24.86 -6.86 6.83
CA ARG A 108 26.19 -7.48 6.71
C ARG A 108 27.11 -7.06 7.85
N PHE A 109 27.13 -5.78 8.19
CA PHE A 109 27.96 -5.27 9.27
C PHE A 109 27.47 -5.76 10.64
N ILE A 110 26.15 -5.74 10.88
CA ILE A 110 25.55 -6.21 12.13
C ILE A 110 25.84 -7.71 12.34
N LYS A 111 25.56 -8.56 11.35
CA LYS A 111 25.75 -10.03 11.44
C LYS A 111 27.23 -10.44 11.63
N LYS A 112 28.18 -9.58 11.26
CA LYS A 112 29.63 -9.81 11.55
C LYS A 112 29.99 -9.57 13.02
N ASN A 113 29.23 -8.72 13.72
CA ASN A 113 29.59 -8.27 15.06
C ASN A 113 28.72 -8.88 16.16
N ILE A 114 27.45 -9.18 15.88
CA ILE A 114 26.51 -9.75 16.85
C ILE A 114 25.64 -10.85 16.21
N LYS A 115 25.22 -11.81 17.03
CA LYS A 115 24.16 -12.76 16.66
C LYS A 115 22.82 -12.11 16.93
N ILE A 116 22.00 -11.96 15.92
CA ILE A 116 20.69 -11.33 16.01
C ILE A 116 19.73 -11.93 14.98
N ARG A 117 18.45 -12.00 15.33
CA ARG A 117 17.38 -12.37 14.40
C ARG A 117 16.98 -11.19 13.53
N SER A 118 16.66 -11.49 12.28
CA SER A 118 16.24 -10.48 11.29
C SER A 118 15.02 -10.93 10.53
N LEU A 119 14.09 -10.01 10.36
CA LEU A 119 12.81 -10.19 9.68
C LEU A 119 12.64 -9.15 8.59
N VAL A 120 12.20 -9.58 7.41
CA VAL A 120 11.76 -8.68 6.34
C VAL A 120 10.29 -8.90 6.03
N ILE A 121 9.52 -7.81 6.05
CA ILE A 121 8.15 -7.75 5.56
C ILE A 121 8.22 -7.33 4.09
N CYS A 122 7.80 -8.21 3.17
CA CYS A 122 7.92 -8.02 1.74
C CYS A 122 6.61 -7.48 1.13
N ASP A 123 6.68 -6.28 0.56
CA ASP A 123 5.59 -5.71 -0.26
C ASP A 123 5.72 -6.12 -1.72
N ASN A 124 6.96 -6.07 -2.23
CA ASN A 124 7.29 -6.34 -3.61
C ASN A 124 8.75 -6.81 -3.68
N ILE A 125 9.00 -7.97 -4.27
CA ILE A 125 10.34 -8.55 -4.37
C ILE A 125 10.90 -8.32 -5.77
N ILE A 126 10.10 -8.59 -6.81
CA ILE A 126 10.44 -8.33 -8.20
C ILE A 126 9.62 -7.11 -8.66
N PRO A 127 10.26 -5.97 -9.00
CA PRO A 127 9.55 -4.77 -9.44
C PRO A 127 8.73 -5.03 -10.71
N HIS A 128 7.60 -4.31 -10.86
CA HIS A 128 6.79 -4.35 -12.08
C HIS A 128 7.57 -3.89 -13.33
N GLU A 129 8.51 -2.98 -13.15
CA GLU A 129 9.46 -2.50 -14.15
C GLU A 129 10.86 -3.00 -13.75
N SER A 130 11.08 -4.33 -13.86
CA SER A 130 12.34 -4.94 -13.41
C SER A 130 13.53 -4.55 -14.32
N ARG A 131 14.68 -4.29 -13.67
CA ARG A 131 15.96 -4.04 -14.32
C ARG A 131 16.89 -5.23 -14.10
N PHE A 132 17.85 -5.42 -14.99
CA PHE A 132 18.78 -6.55 -14.97
C PHE A 132 19.46 -6.78 -13.60
N PHE A 133 19.79 -5.71 -12.89
CA PHE A 133 20.49 -5.80 -11.58
C PHE A 133 19.57 -5.98 -10.37
N ASP A 134 18.26 -5.86 -10.51
CA ASP A 134 17.32 -5.85 -9.38
C ASP A 134 17.38 -7.13 -8.55
N ASN A 135 17.41 -8.28 -9.22
CA ASN A 135 17.51 -9.59 -8.55
C ASN A 135 18.85 -9.75 -7.80
N ILE A 136 19.95 -9.22 -8.36
CA ILE A 136 21.27 -9.27 -7.72
C ILE A 136 21.26 -8.44 -6.44
N LEU A 137 20.71 -7.23 -6.49
CA LEU A 137 20.59 -6.35 -5.34
C LEU A 137 19.69 -6.95 -4.26
N THR A 138 18.52 -7.49 -4.65
CA THR A 138 17.61 -8.18 -3.74
C THR A 138 18.30 -9.36 -3.05
N LYS A 139 19.00 -10.20 -3.82
CA LYS A 139 19.79 -11.34 -3.30
C LYS A 139 20.87 -10.88 -2.34
N TYR A 140 21.53 -9.75 -2.63
CA TYR A 140 22.55 -9.18 -1.74
C TYR A 140 22.00 -8.86 -0.35
N PHE A 141 20.81 -8.28 -0.25
CA PHE A 141 20.20 -7.98 1.04
C PHE A 141 19.64 -9.24 1.72
N PHE A 142 18.85 -10.03 1.00
CA PHE A 142 18.08 -11.14 1.57
C PHE A 142 18.95 -12.27 2.13
N LYS A 143 20.21 -12.45 1.63
CA LYS A 143 21.14 -13.45 2.18
C LYS A 143 21.52 -13.23 3.65
N TYR A 144 21.25 -12.05 4.21
CA TYR A 144 21.51 -11.74 5.62
C TYR A 144 20.24 -11.81 6.49
N ILE A 145 19.13 -12.23 5.91
CA ILE A 145 17.81 -12.24 6.57
C ILE A 145 17.46 -13.67 6.98
N ASP A 146 16.94 -13.82 8.21
CA ASP A 146 16.59 -15.12 8.76
C ASP A 146 15.14 -15.50 8.46
N TYR A 147 14.22 -14.51 8.44
CA TYR A 147 12.78 -14.73 8.29
C TYR A 147 12.13 -13.70 7.38
N PHE A 148 11.04 -14.15 6.73
CA PHE A 148 10.28 -13.29 5.83
C PHE A 148 8.78 -13.35 6.16
N ILE A 149 8.09 -12.22 5.99
CA ILE A 149 6.64 -12.16 5.90
C ILE A 149 6.29 -11.74 4.48
N VAL A 150 5.46 -12.53 3.82
CA VAL A 150 4.91 -12.23 2.49
C VAL A 150 3.40 -12.00 2.62
N MET A 151 2.89 -10.97 1.93
CA MET A 151 1.52 -10.52 2.12
C MET A 151 0.60 -10.83 0.94
N SER A 152 1.11 -11.49 -0.12
CA SER A 152 0.35 -12.06 -1.23
C SER A 152 1.02 -13.33 -1.75
N LYS A 153 0.26 -14.17 -2.46
CA LYS A 153 0.78 -15.38 -3.12
C LYS A 153 1.76 -15.06 -4.25
N SER A 154 1.54 -13.93 -4.92
CA SER A 154 2.47 -13.41 -5.91
C SER A 154 3.85 -13.13 -5.29
N VAL A 155 3.90 -12.42 -4.16
CA VAL A 155 5.15 -12.13 -3.43
C VAL A 155 5.78 -13.39 -2.84
N GLU A 156 4.97 -14.37 -2.40
CA GLU A 156 5.45 -15.70 -1.98
C GLU A 156 6.18 -16.42 -3.13
N SER A 157 5.57 -16.45 -4.31
CA SER A 157 6.18 -17.05 -5.52
C SER A 157 7.49 -16.34 -5.89
N ASP A 158 7.52 -15.01 -5.85
CA ASP A 158 8.72 -14.23 -6.11
C ASP A 158 9.84 -14.55 -5.12
N LEU A 159 9.51 -14.66 -3.81
CA LEU A 159 10.48 -15.03 -2.77
C LEU A 159 11.09 -16.40 -3.04
N LEU A 160 10.25 -17.39 -3.28
CA LEU A 160 10.68 -18.78 -3.49
C LEU A 160 11.46 -18.94 -4.81
N SER A 161 11.19 -18.15 -5.83
CA SER A 161 11.97 -18.13 -7.08
C SER A 161 13.42 -17.69 -6.87
N LEU A 162 13.66 -16.78 -5.91
CA LEU A 162 15.00 -16.27 -5.61
C LEU A 162 15.67 -17.03 -4.46
N PHE A 163 14.90 -17.53 -3.50
CA PHE A 163 15.32 -18.23 -2.27
C PHE A 163 14.37 -19.40 -1.97
N PRO A 164 14.57 -20.57 -2.60
CA PRO A 164 13.69 -21.73 -2.42
C PRO A 164 13.57 -22.21 -0.96
N ASP A 165 14.62 -22.04 -0.17
CA ASP A 165 14.69 -22.47 1.24
C ASP A 165 14.36 -21.33 2.24
N ALA A 166 13.75 -20.23 1.77
CA ALA A 166 13.41 -19.11 2.63
C ALA A 166 12.43 -19.52 3.75
N LYS A 167 12.74 -19.13 4.99
CA LYS A 167 11.84 -19.31 6.13
C LYS A 167 10.84 -18.15 6.13
N TYR A 168 9.60 -18.40 5.74
CA TYR A 168 8.59 -17.35 5.61
C TYR A 168 7.26 -17.72 6.25
N ILE A 169 6.44 -16.71 6.48
CA ILE A 169 5.04 -16.83 6.83
C ILE A 169 4.21 -15.99 5.86
N TYR A 170 3.18 -16.58 5.29
CA TYR A 170 2.17 -15.84 4.54
C TYR A 170 1.14 -15.26 5.52
N THR A 171 0.90 -13.98 5.42
CA THR A 171 -0.19 -13.28 6.11
C THR A 171 -0.63 -12.08 5.29
N PRO A 172 -1.94 -11.89 5.06
CA PRO A 172 -2.41 -10.75 4.29
C PRO A 172 -2.07 -9.43 4.98
N HIS A 173 -2.04 -8.35 4.19
CA HIS A 173 -1.79 -7.01 4.69
C HIS A 173 -2.82 -6.62 5.76
N PRO A 174 -2.41 -6.16 6.96
CA PRO A 174 -3.34 -5.73 7.99
C PRO A 174 -4.09 -4.46 7.55
N LEU A 175 -5.29 -4.24 8.11
CA LEU A 175 -6.10 -3.06 7.80
C LEU A 175 -5.45 -1.78 8.31
N TYR A 176 -5.69 -0.68 7.61
CA TYR A 176 -5.30 0.64 8.07
C TYR A 176 -6.40 1.23 8.95
N ASP A 177 -6.19 1.30 10.26
CA ASP A 177 -7.10 1.95 11.24
C ASP A 177 -6.73 3.43 11.52
N ILE A 178 -5.65 3.91 10.88
CA ILE A 178 -5.07 5.24 11.12
C ILE A 178 -5.89 6.40 10.55
N PHE A 179 -6.77 6.17 9.58
CA PHE A 179 -7.57 7.24 8.94
C PHE A 179 -8.79 7.67 9.74
N GLY A 180 -8.96 7.13 10.95
CA GLY A 180 -10.08 7.42 11.84
C GLY A 180 -11.38 6.75 11.40
N LYS A 181 -12.47 7.03 12.14
CA LYS A 181 -13.80 6.48 11.83
C LYS A 181 -14.39 7.15 10.59
N GLY A 182 -15.17 6.40 9.83
CA GLY A 182 -15.98 6.94 8.74
C GLY A 182 -16.94 8.02 9.24
N ILE A 183 -17.25 8.96 8.37
CA ILE A 183 -18.20 10.04 8.62
C ILE A 183 -19.49 9.79 7.83
N ASN A 184 -20.52 10.59 8.09
CA ASN A 184 -21.79 10.45 7.39
C ASN A 184 -21.60 10.64 5.87
N LYS A 185 -22.18 9.74 5.06
CA LYS A 185 -22.05 9.69 3.60
C LYS A 185 -22.54 10.99 2.93
N ASP A 186 -23.73 11.49 3.35
CA ASP A 186 -24.34 12.66 2.73
C ASP A 186 -23.57 13.94 3.07
N ASN A 187 -23.03 14.03 4.30
CA ASN A 187 -22.15 15.11 4.71
C ASN A 187 -20.84 15.09 3.89
N SER A 188 -20.28 13.90 3.64
CA SER A 188 -19.08 13.74 2.82
C SER A 188 -19.33 14.17 1.38
N ARG A 189 -20.44 13.75 0.79
CA ARG A 189 -20.81 14.12 -0.57
C ARG A 189 -21.06 15.62 -0.74
N ARG A 190 -21.75 16.24 0.22
CA ARG A 190 -21.94 17.71 0.23
C ARG A 190 -20.60 18.46 0.24
N GLN A 191 -19.64 18.03 1.08
CA GLN A 191 -18.32 18.65 1.13
C GLN A 191 -17.54 18.47 -0.18
N LEU A 192 -17.71 17.34 -0.86
CA LEU A 192 -17.08 17.03 -2.15
C LEU A 192 -17.83 17.61 -3.35
N LYS A 193 -19.02 18.21 -3.12
CA LYS A 193 -19.95 18.74 -4.15
C LYS A 193 -20.41 17.64 -5.12
N ILE A 194 -20.78 16.48 -4.58
CA ILE A 194 -21.30 15.32 -5.34
C ILE A 194 -22.78 15.17 -5.02
N ASN A 195 -23.61 15.27 -6.06
CA ASN A 195 -25.06 15.20 -5.95
C ASN A 195 -25.62 13.86 -6.41
N GLU A 196 -24.87 13.12 -7.21
CA GLU A 196 -25.28 11.85 -7.80
C GLU A 196 -25.48 10.77 -6.74
N SER A 197 -26.45 9.88 -6.92
CA SER A 197 -26.78 8.82 -5.95
C SER A 197 -25.72 7.72 -5.88
N LYS A 198 -24.91 7.55 -6.94
CA LYS A 198 -23.86 6.53 -7.05
C LYS A 198 -22.50 7.19 -7.22
N LEU A 199 -21.58 6.91 -6.29
CA LEU A 199 -20.19 7.41 -6.36
C LEU A 199 -19.20 6.26 -6.46
N ILE A 200 -18.50 6.21 -7.57
CA ILE A 200 -17.41 5.28 -7.85
C ILE A 200 -16.09 6.03 -7.60
N LEU A 201 -15.23 5.50 -6.74
CA LEU A 201 -13.98 6.16 -6.35
C LEU A 201 -12.76 5.38 -6.86
N PHE A 202 -11.91 6.05 -7.63
CA PHE A 202 -10.51 5.69 -7.84
C PHE A 202 -9.65 6.57 -6.91
N PHE A 203 -8.81 5.95 -6.09
CA PHE A 203 -8.03 6.68 -5.08
C PHE A 203 -6.57 6.28 -5.08
N GLY A 204 -5.68 7.27 -4.97
CA GLY A 204 -4.26 7.08 -4.76
C GLY A 204 -3.40 7.53 -5.93
N LEU A 205 -2.11 7.22 -5.88
CA LEU A 205 -1.13 7.65 -6.87
C LEU A 205 -1.55 7.25 -8.29
N ILE A 206 -1.53 8.20 -9.22
CA ILE A 206 -1.81 7.97 -10.64
C ILE A 206 -0.51 7.60 -11.35
N ARG A 207 -0.50 6.40 -11.92
CA ARG A 207 0.60 5.79 -12.67
C ARG A 207 0.05 4.89 -13.78
N PRO A 208 0.78 4.64 -14.87
CA PRO A 208 0.28 3.84 -16.00
C PRO A 208 -0.23 2.46 -15.57
N TYR A 209 0.48 1.78 -14.68
CA TYR A 209 0.10 0.46 -14.19
C TYR A 209 -1.16 0.44 -13.32
N LYS A 210 -1.60 1.61 -12.81
CA LYS A 210 -2.84 1.76 -12.02
C LYS A 210 -4.10 1.77 -12.88
N GLY A 211 -3.96 1.88 -14.21
CA GLY A 211 -5.04 1.66 -15.15
C GLY A 211 -6.16 2.72 -15.11
N LEU A 212 -5.83 3.98 -14.79
CA LEU A 212 -6.83 5.06 -14.84
C LEU A 212 -7.46 5.17 -16.23
N ASP A 213 -6.70 4.93 -17.29
CA ASP A 213 -7.17 4.86 -18.67
C ASP A 213 -8.23 3.76 -18.87
N LEU A 214 -8.06 2.58 -18.25
CA LEU A 214 -9.09 1.52 -18.29
C LEU A 214 -10.39 1.96 -17.61
N LEU A 215 -10.30 2.72 -16.51
CA LEU A 215 -11.51 3.25 -15.84
C LEU A 215 -12.20 4.32 -16.68
N ILE A 216 -11.45 5.19 -17.37
CA ILE A 216 -12.01 6.17 -18.29
C ILE A 216 -12.74 5.46 -19.45
N GLN A 217 -12.12 4.43 -20.04
CA GLN A 217 -12.76 3.58 -21.07
C GLN A 217 -14.00 2.88 -20.51
N ALA A 218 -13.92 2.30 -19.32
CA ALA A 218 -15.06 1.68 -18.65
C ALA A 218 -16.22 2.67 -18.43
N THR A 219 -15.92 3.95 -18.14
CA THR A 219 -16.93 5.00 -18.00
C THR A 219 -17.70 5.24 -19.30
N ASN A 220 -17.03 5.15 -20.46
CA ASN A 220 -17.67 5.25 -21.74
C ASN A 220 -18.69 4.11 -21.99
N VAL A 221 -18.46 2.93 -21.41
CA VAL A 221 -19.43 1.82 -21.40
C VAL A 221 -20.56 2.09 -20.38
N LEU A 222 -20.20 2.54 -19.17
CA LEU A 222 -21.13 2.78 -18.08
C LEU A 222 -22.16 3.84 -18.40
N LYS A 223 -21.80 4.92 -19.10
CA LYS A 223 -22.74 6.04 -19.41
C LYS A 223 -24.00 5.61 -20.14
N ASN A 224 -23.97 4.48 -20.84
CA ASN A 224 -25.11 3.91 -21.58
C ASN A 224 -25.92 2.89 -20.77
N LYS A 225 -25.43 2.47 -19.59
CA LYS A 225 -26.00 1.36 -18.79
C LYS A 225 -26.35 1.75 -17.37
N LEU A 226 -25.71 2.78 -16.85
CA LEU A 226 -25.88 3.25 -15.46
C LEU A 226 -26.34 4.71 -15.48
N THR A 227 -27.32 5.04 -14.64
CA THR A 227 -27.83 6.40 -14.48
C THR A 227 -27.48 6.95 -13.11
N ASP A 228 -27.44 8.29 -13.00
CA ASP A 228 -27.23 9.02 -11.75
C ASP A 228 -25.97 8.54 -11.00
N PHE A 229 -24.84 8.62 -11.68
CA PHE A 229 -23.55 8.23 -11.12
C PHE A 229 -22.47 9.24 -11.43
N LYS A 230 -21.46 9.26 -10.55
CA LYS A 230 -20.21 10.02 -10.70
C LYS A 230 -19.03 9.10 -10.50
N ILE A 231 -18.00 9.26 -11.30
CA ILE A 231 -16.68 8.72 -11.04
C ILE A 231 -15.80 9.84 -10.51
N LEU A 232 -15.21 9.63 -9.35
CA LEU A 232 -14.21 10.53 -8.78
C LEU A 232 -12.86 9.81 -8.80
N ALA A 233 -11.94 10.27 -9.63
CA ALA A 233 -10.56 9.83 -9.64
C ALA A 233 -9.69 10.89 -8.97
N ILE A 234 -9.06 10.53 -7.85
CA ILE A 234 -8.23 11.47 -7.08
C ILE A 234 -6.91 10.87 -6.69
N GLY A 235 -5.83 11.62 -6.91
CA GLY A 235 -4.49 11.25 -6.52
C GLY A 235 -3.40 12.12 -7.11
N ASP A 236 -2.22 12.00 -6.55
CA ASP A 236 -1.02 12.67 -7.05
C ASP A 236 -0.59 11.99 -8.36
N CYS A 237 -0.39 12.78 -9.41
CA CYS A 237 -0.01 12.29 -10.73
C CYS A 237 1.48 12.54 -10.96
N TYR A 238 2.24 11.47 -11.23
CA TYR A 238 3.69 11.55 -11.45
C TYR A 238 4.07 11.40 -12.93
N GLU A 239 3.09 11.56 -13.82
CA GLU A 239 3.26 11.53 -15.25
C GLU A 239 2.50 12.66 -15.93
N ASN A 240 2.60 12.78 -17.27
CA ASN A 240 1.80 13.74 -18.01
C ASN A 240 0.30 13.37 -17.92
N PRO A 241 -0.56 14.23 -17.37
CA PRO A 241 -1.99 13.95 -17.23
C PRO A 241 -2.80 14.21 -18.50
N GLU A 242 -2.24 14.87 -19.51
CA GLU A 242 -2.97 15.24 -20.75
C GLU A 242 -3.66 14.05 -21.43
N PRO A 243 -3.05 12.85 -21.56
CA PRO A 243 -3.70 11.72 -22.17
C PRO A 243 -5.05 11.37 -21.50
N TYR A 244 -5.12 11.46 -20.17
CA TYR A 244 -6.36 11.19 -19.42
C TYR A 244 -7.43 12.25 -19.70
N SER A 245 -7.05 13.52 -19.67
CA SER A 245 -7.97 14.63 -19.97
C SER A 245 -8.48 14.57 -21.41
N ASN A 246 -7.62 14.22 -22.36
CA ASN A 246 -8.00 14.06 -23.76
C ASN A 246 -9.02 12.91 -23.94
N MET A 247 -8.82 11.76 -23.29
CA MET A 247 -9.76 10.64 -23.32
C MET A 247 -11.13 11.03 -22.72
N ILE A 248 -11.13 11.76 -21.59
CA ILE A 248 -12.38 12.22 -20.96
C ILE A 248 -13.17 13.13 -21.91
N ASN A 249 -12.48 14.04 -22.62
CA ASN A 249 -13.07 14.93 -23.61
C ASN A 249 -13.58 14.18 -24.85
N GLU A 250 -12.78 13.27 -25.38
CA GLU A 250 -13.10 12.43 -26.55
C GLU A 250 -14.36 11.59 -26.30
N TYR A 251 -14.45 10.96 -25.13
CA TYR A 251 -15.63 10.15 -24.75
C TYR A 251 -16.81 10.98 -24.30
N LYS A 252 -16.67 12.33 -24.18
CA LYS A 252 -17.73 13.26 -23.74
C LYS A 252 -18.33 12.83 -22.40
N ILE A 253 -17.46 12.60 -21.41
CA ILE A 253 -17.83 12.14 -20.07
C ILE A 253 -17.46 13.15 -18.97
N ASN A 254 -17.19 14.41 -19.32
CA ASN A 254 -16.76 15.46 -18.37
C ASN A 254 -17.78 15.73 -17.26
N ASP A 255 -19.05 15.51 -17.52
CA ASP A 255 -20.16 15.67 -16.57
C ASP A 255 -20.22 14.55 -15.54
N ILE A 256 -19.72 13.34 -15.85
CA ILE A 256 -19.78 12.15 -15.01
C ILE A 256 -18.42 11.69 -14.46
N PHE A 257 -17.31 12.20 -15.00
CA PHE A 257 -15.95 11.85 -14.59
C PHE A 257 -15.22 13.08 -14.00
N ASP A 258 -14.96 13.07 -12.71
CA ASP A 258 -14.24 14.13 -11.98
C ASP A 258 -12.80 13.65 -11.73
N LEU A 259 -11.84 14.26 -12.42
CA LEU A 259 -10.40 13.96 -12.30
C LEU A 259 -9.71 15.03 -11.45
N ARG A 260 -9.23 14.67 -10.26
CA ARG A 260 -8.52 15.55 -9.33
C ARG A 260 -7.08 15.11 -9.16
N LEU A 261 -6.15 15.88 -9.72
CA LEU A 261 -4.71 15.59 -9.71
C LEU A 261 -4.04 16.24 -8.50
N GLU A 262 -4.38 15.75 -7.31
CA GLU A 262 -3.87 16.31 -6.07
C GLU A 262 -3.60 15.23 -5.01
N PHE A 263 -2.59 15.47 -4.18
CA PHE A 263 -2.34 14.65 -3.00
C PHE A 263 -3.45 14.85 -1.96
N VAL A 264 -4.02 13.75 -1.49
CA VAL A 264 -5.01 13.79 -0.41
C VAL A 264 -4.31 13.66 0.94
N PRO A 265 -4.33 14.70 1.79
CA PRO A 265 -3.79 14.63 3.13
C PRO A 265 -4.46 13.55 3.97
N HIS A 266 -3.69 12.94 4.88
CA HIS A 266 -4.11 11.83 5.72
C HIS A 266 -5.47 12.05 6.42
N ASN A 267 -5.68 13.23 6.99
CA ASN A 267 -6.92 13.59 7.69
C ASN A 267 -8.15 13.76 6.80
N LYS A 268 -7.96 13.86 5.47
CA LYS A 268 -9.04 13.98 4.49
C LYS A 268 -9.40 12.64 3.82
N VAL A 269 -8.59 11.59 3.95
CA VAL A 269 -8.85 10.28 3.34
C VAL A 269 -10.25 9.76 3.70
N ARG A 270 -10.63 9.85 4.99
CA ARG A 270 -11.95 9.43 5.46
C ARG A 270 -13.12 10.12 4.74
N LEU A 271 -12.93 11.34 4.23
CA LEU A 271 -13.97 12.08 3.51
C LEU A 271 -14.32 11.38 2.20
N TYR A 272 -13.32 11.03 1.40
CA TYR A 272 -13.48 10.38 0.10
C TYR A 272 -14.06 8.97 0.23
N PHE A 273 -13.47 8.17 1.12
CA PHE A 273 -13.95 6.80 1.33
C PHE A 273 -15.35 6.76 1.95
N SER A 274 -15.71 7.70 2.83
CA SER A 274 -17.08 7.76 3.37
C SER A 274 -18.11 8.13 2.32
N ALA A 275 -17.76 9.02 1.38
CA ALA A 275 -18.63 9.45 0.29
C ALA A 275 -18.92 8.33 -0.74
N ALA A 276 -17.93 7.48 -1.00
CA ALA A 276 -17.98 6.46 -2.04
C ALA A 276 -18.99 5.33 -1.74
N ASP A 277 -19.54 4.73 -2.79
CA ASP A 277 -20.26 3.46 -2.72
C ASP A 277 -19.33 2.28 -2.94
N ILE A 278 -18.44 2.40 -3.91
CA ILE A 278 -17.50 1.37 -4.32
C ILE A 278 -16.14 1.98 -4.70
N ILE A 279 -15.08 1.25 -4.43
CA ILE A 279 -13.72 1.63 -4.82
C ILE A 279 -13.30 0.79 -6.01
N VAL A 280 -12.77 1.41 -7.05
CA VAL A 280 -12.32 0.71 -8.26
C VAL A 280 -10.82 0.81 -8.40
N LEU A 281 -10.15 -0.34 -8.54
CA LEU A 281 -8.71 -0.47 -8.72
C LEU A 281 -8.44 -1.23 -10.03
N PRO A 282 -8.45 -0.55 -11.19
CA PRO A 282 -8.39 -1.15 -12.52
C PRO A 282 -6.94 -1.42 -12.94
N TYR A 283 -6.13 -1.95 -12.02
CA TYR A 283 -4.69 -2.06 -12.22
C TYR A 283 -4.34 -3.00 -13.37
N LYS A 284 -3.32 -2.64 -14.15
CA LYS A 284 -2.74 -3.48 -15.22
C LYS A 284 -1.69 -4.44 -14.68
N SER A 285 -1.09 -4.08 -13.54
CA SER A 285 -0.11 -4.89 -12.83
C SER A 285 -0.10 -4.51 -11.34
N ALA A 286 -0.02 -5.49 -10.46
CA ALA A 286 0.12 -5.27 -9.03
C ALA A 286 0.69 -6.52 -8.34
N THR A 287 1.47 -6.35 -7.27
CA THR A 287 1.74 -7.43 -6.30
C THR A 287 0.69 -7.43 -5.20
N GLN A 288 0.28 -6.26 -4.76
CA GLN A 288 -0.80 -6.01 -3.80
C GLN A 288 -1.19 -4.53 -3.84
N SER A 289 -2.24 -4.13 -3.11
CA SER A 289 -2.62 -2.74 -2.97
C SER A 289 -2.99 -2.38 -1.55
N GLY A 290 -2.35 -1.34 -1.00
CA GLY A 290 -2.75 -0.74 0.28
C GLY A 290 -4.12 -0.07 0.26
N ILE A 291 -4.73 0.15 -0.92
CA ILE A 291 -6.04 0.80 -1.03
C ILE A 291 -7.18 -0.16 -0.66
N VAL A 292 -7.06 -1.47 -0.95
CA VAL A 292 -8.09 -2.46 -0.54
C VAL A 292 -8.24 -2.50 0.99
N PRO A 293 -7.16 -2.60 1.79
CA PRO A 293 -7.26 -2.49 3.25
C PRO A 293 -7.89 -1.17 3.73
N VAL A 294 -7.64 -0.05 3.06
CA VAL A 294 -8.29 1.24 3.37
C VAL A 294 -9.79 1.19 3.04
N ALA A 295 -10.17 0.67 1.88
CA ALA A 295 -11.57 0.49 1.50
C ALA A 295 -12.31 -0.36 2.53
N TYR A 296 -11.73 -1.47 2.93
CA TYR A 296 -12.32 -2.38 3.92
C TYR A 296 -12.39 -1.77 5.33
N HIS A 297 -11.43 -0.94 5.73
CA HIS A 297 -11.54 -0.16 6.97
C HIS A 297 -12.82 0.69 6.98
N PHE A 298 -13.18 1.31 5.86
CA PHE A 298 -14.40 2.09 5.71
C PHE A 298 -15.62 1.23 5.31
N ASN A 299 -15.52 -0.09 5.33
CA ASN A 299 -16.54 -1.05 4.93
C ASN A 299 -17.05 -0.80 3.49
N LYS A 300 -16.15 -0.42 2.58
CA LYS A 300 -16.47 -0.18 1.18
C LYS A 300 -16.08 -1.39 0.33
N PRO A 301 -17.01 -1.90 -0.50
CA PRO A 301 -16.69 -2.93 -1.47
C PRO A 301 -15.75 -2.40 -2.55
N VAL A 302 -15.09 -3.33 -3.22
CA VAL A 302 -14.11 -3.00 -4.25
C VAL A 302 -14.43 -3.70 -5.57
N VAL A 303 -14.09 -3.08 -6.70
CA VAL A 303 -13.87 -3.76 -7.97
C VAL A 303 -12.39 -3.70 -8.25
N VAL A 304 -11.77 -4.84 -8.42
CA VAL A 304 -10.33 -4.94 -8.66
C VAL A 304 -10.06 -5.79 -9.89
N THR A 305 -8.93 -5.58 -10.54
CA THR A 305 -8.49 -6.45 -11.62
C THR A 305 -7.73 -7.67 -11.09
N ASN A 306 -7.83 -8.78 -11.80
CA ASN A 306 -7.14 -10.04 -11.48
C ASN A 306 -5.66 -9.99 -11.92
N VAL A 307 -4.88 -9.17 -11.21
CA VAL A 307 -3.43 -9.02 -11.47
C VAL A 307 -2.64 -9.20 -10.17
N GLY A 308 -1.60 -10.04 -10.23
CA GLY A 308 -0.78 -10.38 -9.06
C GLY A 308 -1.64 -10.82 -7.87
N GLY A 309 -1.38 -10.26 -6.69
CA GLY A 309 -2.12 -10.56 -5.46
C GLY A 309 -3.35 -9.68 -5.22
N LEU A 310 -3.75 -8.82 -6.17
CA LEU A 310 -4.82 -7.83 -5.95
C LEU A 310 -6.19 -8.49 -5.74
N GLY A 311 -6.50 -9.54 -6.50
CA GLY A 311 -7.76 -10.31 -6.38
C GLY A 311 -7.83 -11.23 -5.16
N GLU A 312 -6.68 -11.61 -4.58
CA GLU A 312 -6.61 -12.62 -3.50
C GLU A 312 -7.37 -12.20 -2.23
N ILE A 313 -7.46 -10.90 -1.97
CA ILE A 313 -8.10 -10.33 -0.79
C ILE A 313 -9.60 -10.09 -1.00
N VAL A 314 -10.12 -10.28 -2.21
CA VAL A 314 -11.52 -10.02 -2.54
C VAL A 314 -12.31 -11.32 -2.52
N GLN A 315 -13.40 -11.37 -1.75
CA GLN A 315 -14.38 -12.43 -1.82
C GLN A 315 -15.44 -12.06 -2.85
N GLU A 316 -15.38 -12.72 -4.01
CA GLU A 316 -16.26 -12.50 -5.16
C GLU A 316 -17.73 -12.47 -4.76
N GLY A 317 -18.47 -11.44 -5.17
CA GLY A 317 -19.88 -11.23 -4.86
C GLY A 317 -20.21 -10.99 -3.38
N LYS A 318 -19.21 -10.94 -2.48
CA LYS A 318 -19.42 -10.73 -1.03
C LYS A 318 -18.76 -9.46 -0.50
N THR A 319 -17.50 -9.23 -0.88
CA THR A 319 -16.75 -8.03 -0.47
C THR A 319 -16.38 -7.13 -1.65
N GLY A 320 -16.66 -7.58 -2.85
CA GLY A 320 -16.39 -6.90 -4.11
C GLY A 320 -16.42 -7.85 -5.29
N TYR A 321 -15.83 -7.41 -6.40
CA TYR A 321 -15.75 -8.16 -7.65
C TYR A 321 -14.32 -8.12 -8.20
N VAL A 322 -13.96 -9.19 -8.92
CA VAL A 322 -12.66 -9.34 -9.58
C VAL A 322 -12.89 -9.47 -11.08
N SER A 323 -12.29 -8.59 -11.89
CA SER A 323 -12.38 -8.59 -13.35
C SER A 323 -11.02 -8.79 -13.99
N ASN A 324 -10.96 -9.13 -15.28
CA ASN A 324 -9.72 -8.96 -16.02
C ASN A 324 -9.40 -7.47 -16.21
N PRO A 325 -8.15 -7.10 -16.52
CA PRO A 325 -7.76 -5.72 -16.80
C PRO A 325 -8.28 -5.26 -18.19
N ASP A 326 -9.60 -5.28 -18.32
CA ASP A 326 -10.38 -4.92 -19.49
C ASP A 326 -11.48 -3.94 -19.13
N SER A 327 -11.66 -2.90 -19.91
CA SER A 327 -12.60 -1.81 -19.61
C SER A 327 -14.06 -2.25 -19.60
N VAL A 328 -14.44 -3.22 -20.45
CA VAL A 328 -15.82 -3.74 -20.52
C VAL A 328 -16.11 -4.63 -19.31
N GLU A 329 -15.16 -5.49 -18.93
CA GLU A 329 -15.29 -6.35 -17.76
C GLU A 329 -15.33 -5.53 -16.46
N ILE A 330 -14.50 -4.50 -16.34
CA ILE A 330 -14.54 -3.54 -15.21
C ILE A 330 -15.92 -2.86 -15.15
N ALA A 331 -16.42 -2.38 -16.28
CA ALA A 331 -17.76 -1.77 -16.33
C ALA A 331 -18.85 -2.76 -15.92
N ASN A 332 -18.80 -4.00 -16.40
CA ASN A 332 -19.77 -5.03 -16.05
C ASN A 332 -19.75 -5.36 -14.55
N SER A 333 -18.56 -5.48 -13.94
CA SER A 333 -18.42 -5.70 -12.48
C SER A 333 -18.99 -4.55 -11.67
N ILE A 334 -18.82 -3.29 -12.12
CA ILE A 334 -19.43 -2.11 -11.48
C ILE A 334 -20.97 -2.17 -11.59
N ILE A 335 -21.52 -2.52 -12.76
CA ILE A 335 -22.96 -2.67 -12.98
C ILE A 335 -23.50 -3.77 -12.08
N GLU A 336 -22.83 -4.91 -12.03
CA GLU A 336 -23.22 -6.06 -11.20
C GLU A 336 -23.27 -5.68 -9.73
N TYR A 337 -22.28 -4.94 -9.24
CA TYR A 337 -22.31 -4.42 -7.88
C TYR A 337 -23.58 -3.61 -7.59
N PHE A 338 -23.91 -2.62 -8.43
CA PHE A 338 -25.09 -1.79 -8.21
C PHE A 338 -26.40 -2.57 -8.36
N SER A 339 -26.43 -3.60 -9.20
CA SER A 339 -27.60 -4.47 -9.39
C SER A 339 -27.83 -5.45 -8.23
N ASN A 340 -26.81 -5.69 -7.41
CA ASN A 340 -26.88 -6.64 -6.30
C ASN A 340 -27.00 -5.97 -4.91
N LEU A 341 -27.17 -4.65 -4.84
CA LEU A 341 -27.25 -3.91 -3.56
C LEU A 341 -28.39 -4.40 -2.65
N ASP A 342 -29.53 -4.78 -3.22
CA ASP A 342 -30.68 -5.28 -2.46
C ASP A 342 -30.53 -6.76 -2.03
N LYS A 343 -29.62 -7.50 -2.67
CA LYS A 343 -29.41 -8.94 -2.44
C LYS A 343 -28.24 -9.25 -1.51
N VAL A 344 -27.22 -8.37 -1.51
CA VAL A 344 -25.95 -8.60 -0.83
C VAL A 344 -25.66 -7.47 0.15
N ASN A 345 -25.51 -7.82 1.41
CA ASN A 345 -25.05 -6.87 2.42
C ASN A 345 -23.51 -6.83 2.44
N PHE A 346 -22.91 -6.16 1.45
CA PHE A 346 -21.47 -6.00 1.31
C PHE A 346 -20.79 -5.48 2.59
N LYS A 347 -21.42 -4.47 3.22
CA LYS A 347 -20.88 -3.84 4.43
C LYS A 347 -20.73 -4.84 5.59
N GLU A 348 -21.72 -5.67 5.85
CA GLU A 348 -21.64 -6.67 6.91
C GLU A 348 -20.67 -7.83 6.55
N ASN A 349 -20.62 -8.22 5.29
CA ASN A 349 -19.65 -9.20 4.81
C ASN A 349 -18.21 -8.70 5.01
N ILE A 350 -17.92 -7.45 4.65
CA ILE A 350 -16.61 -6.84 4.85
C ILE A 350 -16.27 -6.77 6.33
N LYS A 351 -17.19 -6.35 7.20
CA LYS A 351 -16.96 -6.32 8.65
C LYS A 351 -16.59 -7.71 9.23
N LYS A 352 -17.28 -8.75 8.77
CA LYS A 352 -16.96 -10.13 9.18
C LYS A 352 -15.59 -10.55 8.67
N TYR A 353 -15.29 -10.23 7.43
CA TYR A 353 -14.04 -10.58 6.76
C TYR A 353 -12.84 -9.85 7.37
N ASN A 354 -13.03 -8.59 7.79
CA ASN A 354 -12.00 -7.73 8.39
C ASN A 354 -11.36 -8.32 9.66
N LYS A 355 -12.06 -9.20 10.38
CA LYS A 355 -11.51 -9.89 11.55
C LYS A 355 -10.25 -10.73 11.23
N ASN A 356 -10.05 -11.08 9.96
CA ASN A 356 -8.89 -11.84 9.51
C ASN A 356 -7.64 -10.97 9.28
N PHE A 357 -7.79 -9.65 9.20
CA PHE A 357 -6.76 -8.69 8.84
C PHE A 357 -6.39 -7.74 9.99
N SER A 358 -6.51 -8.20 11.24
CA SER A 358 -6.19 -7.36 12.39
C SER A 358 -4.69 -7.21 12.59
N TRP A 359 -4.27 -6.03 13.08
CA TRP A 359 -2.91 -5.80 13.51
C TRP A 359 -2.49 -6.74 14.64
N ASP A 360 -3.40 -7.10 15.54
CA ASP A 360 -3.09 -8.01 16.65
C ASP A 360 -2.63 -9.38 16.13
N LYS A 361 -3.31 -9.93 15.12
CA LYS A 361 -2.87 -11.17 14.43
C LYS A 361 -1.51 -10.99 13.76
N PHE A 362 -1.28 -9.84 13.13
CA PHE A 362 -0.01 -9.56 12.46
C PHE A 362 1.14 -9.48 13.46
N ILE A 363 0.95 -8.81 14.59
CA ILE A 363 1.92 -8.72 15.69
C ILE A 363 2.18 -10.11 16.31
N GLU A 364 1.13 -10.91 16.53
CA GLU A 364 1.26 -12.28 17.03
C GLU A 364 2.15 -13.14 16.11
N ILE A 365 2.01 -13.00 14.79
CA ILE A 365 2.87 -13.67 13.81
C ILE A 365 4.33 -13.25 13.96
N ILE A 366 4.61 -11.95 14.10
CA ILE A 366 5.97 -11.46 14.34
C ILE A 366 6.54 -12.05 15.63
N GLN A 367 5.77 -12.10 16.71
CA GLN A 367 6.19 -12.68 17.99
C GLN A 367 6.52 -14.18 17.88
N ARG A 368 5.70 -14.95 17.14
CA ARG A 368 5.95 -16.38 16.91
C ARG A 368 7.25 -16.66 16.15
N ILE A 369 7.66 -15.78 15.25
CA ILE A 369 8.92 -15.90 14.53
C ILE A 369 10.12 -15.77 15.48
N VAL A 370 9.98 -14.98 16.54
CA VAL A 370 11.09 -14.72 17.47
C VAL A 370 11.20 -15.81 18.54
N VAL A 371 10.14 -16.50 18.86
CA VAL A 371 10.14 -17.56 19.91
C VAL A 371 10.67 -18.90 19.37
N LYS A 372 10.56 -19.14 18.06
CA LYS A 372 11.15 -20.32 17.39
C LYS A 372 12.64 -20.08 17.06
#